data_9c8a3b0d7f78a762874064682cb24fd8
#
_entry.id   9c8a3b0d7f78a762874064682cb24fd8
#
_cell.length_a   1.000
_cell.length_b   1.000
_cell.length_c   1.000
_cell.angle_alpha   90.00
_cell.angle_beta   90.00
_cell.angle_gamma   90.00
#
_symmetry.space_group_name_H-M   'P 1'
#
loop_
_entity.id
_entity.type
_entity.pdbx_description
1 polymer ?
#
loop_
_entity_poly.entity_id
_entity_poly.type
_entity_poly.pdbx_seq_one_letter_code
_entity_poly.pdbx_strand_id
1 'polypeptide(L)'
;REQTNKYGEYASLSLSTDANNTAAMQLMDRTMQQDVADRMAGAAFSRYLGSLSDEAFEQAIAESEQLQAVDFSLRQDRAAAKHLPAPEIQEWLLKMSLTGSRAFSQLRDKLDATLSVDYRGEKLPLSAVRGKAEDPDPQVRYDAYKAELAAYPQIEQAMAACLNGIKGEGLTMLEANRFDSILDQTLFYSNMDRETLDAMWQACREFLPAFRKYLRKKGELLGHKNGLPFYDLFAPMHLGDKLGKTYTVEEARALLIREMSKFTPEMGQFIDNAFENHWIDMFPHEGKGGGAFCAGVPHCEQSRVLTNFTGSLGDVSTLAHELGHAWHNRCMKGLPLAMRDEPMPLAETASIFNETLLAGALRQSASKEELFTLLESDLQNSTQVIVDIYSRFLFESAVIEGRKTHTLSVEELKNLMLDAQDQSYGDGLDPEYRHPYMWACKSHYYIPGFAFYNFPYAFGLLFGKGVFAQYQQKGADFVPVYNQLLRSCGSDTVANVAASVGIDVHSVDFWRQSLRVIEKDIELFIQLADEQTKG
;
A
#
# COMPACT_ATOMS: atom_id res chain seq x y z
N ARG A 1 24.01 -3.29 12.44
CA ARG A 1 22.69 -3.05 11.84
C ARG A 1 22.24 -1.60 12.05
N GLU A 2 22.26 -1.05 13.26
CA GLU A 2 21.84 0.34 13.53
C GLU A 2 22.63 1.37 12.70
N GLN A 3 23.95 1.24 12.63
CA GLN A 3 24.79 2.13 11.81
C GLN A 3 24.52 1.96 10.32
N THR A 4 24.32 0.74 9.85
CA THR A 4 23.98 0.43 8.45
C THR A 4 22.67 1.09 8.07
N ASN A 5 21.64 0.97 8.90
CA ASN A 5 20.34 1.60 8.67
C ASN A 5 20.47 3.12 8.60
N LYS A 6 21.19 3.75 9.54
CA LYS A 6 21.39 5.21 9.56
C LYS A 6 21.98 5.74 8.24
N TYR A 7 23.02 5.09 7.73
CA TYR A 7 23.65 5.51 6.47
C TYR A 7 22.79 5.15 5.25
N GLY A 8 22.09 4.03 5.31
CA GLY A 8 21.14 3.62 4.28
C GLY A 8 19.96 4.60 4.15
N GLU A 9 19.36 5.00 5.26
CA GLU A 9 18.30 6.02 5.31
C GLU A 9 18.76 7.34 4.72
N TYR A 10 19.94 7.84 5.15
CA TYR A 10 20.50 9.07 4.60
C TYR A 10 20.72 8.99 3.08
N ALA A 11 21.31 7.87 2.61
CA ALA A 11 21.56 7.66 1.18
C ALA A 11 20.25 7.59 0.39
N SER A 12 19.26 6.84 0.89
CA SER A 12 17.94 6.70 0.27
C SER A 12 17.22 8.04 0.14
N LEU A 13 17.15 8.81 1.22
CA LEU A 13 16.53 10.15 1.23
C LEU A 13 17.24 11.11 0.27
N SER A 14 18.58 11.08 0.24
CA SER A 14 19.36 11.92 -0.67
C SER A 14 19.13 11.56 -2.14
N LEU A 15 18.98 10.27 -2.45
CA LEU A 15 18.69 9.79 -3.82
C LEU A 15 17.24 10.08 -4.22
N SER A 16 16.32 10.06 -3.28
CA SER A 16 14.90 10.36 -3.55
C SER A 16 14.71 11.83 -3.95
N THR A 17 15.51 12.73 -3.38
CA THR A 17 15.47 14.15 -3.73
C THR A 17 16.38 14.51 -4.91
N ASP A 18 17.48 13.75 -5.13
CA ASP A 18 18.39 13.91 -6.28
C ASP A 18 18.96 12.56 -6.73
N ALA A 19 18.33 11.96 -7.74
CA ALA A 19 18.75 10.68 -8.32
C ALA A 19 20.17 10.71 -8.93
N ASN A 20 20.74 11.88 -9.19
CA ASN A 20 22.08 12.04 -9.73
C ASN A 20 23.17 12.20 -8.66
N ASN A 21 22.82 12.12 -7.38
CA ASN A 21 23.75 12.25 -6.26
C ASN A 21 24.70 11.04 -6.18
N THR A 22 25.86 11.16 -6.84
CA THR A 22 26.86 10.08 -6.91
C THR A 22 27.43 9.67 -5.55
N ALA A 23 27.54 10.60 -4.60
CA ALA A 23 28.00 10.29 -3.24
C ALA A 23 26.98 9.43 -2.49
N ALA A 24 25.69 9.75 -2.63
CA ALA A 24 24.60 8.96 -2.05
C ALA A 24 24.51 7.56 -2.71
N MET A 25 24.70 7.44 -4.04
CA MET A 25 24.79 6.14 -4.73
C MET A 25 25.90 5.27 -4.16
N GLN A 26 27.10 5.82 -4.01
CA GLN A 26 28.24 5.07 -3.46
C GLN A 26 28.00 4.66 -1.99
N LEU A 27 27.34 5.50 -1.20
CA LEU A 27 26.98 5.19 0.16
C LEU A 27 25.92 4.08 0.20
N MET A 28 24.91 4.14 -0.68
CA MET A 28 23.89 3.09 -0.81
C MET A 28 24.52 1.74 -1.14
N ASP A 29 25.44 1.68 -2.11
CA ASP A 29 26.13 0.45 -2.48
C ASP A 29 26.89 -0.18 -1.28
N ARG A 30 27.56 0.66 -0.49
CA ARG A 30 28.27 0.19 0.72
C ARG A 30 27.31 -0.33 1.79
N THR A 31 26.19 0.36 2.00
CA THR A 31 25.20 -0.08 2.98
C THR A 31 24.51 -1.36 2.55
N MET A 32 24.23 -1.55 1.26
CA MET A 32 23.70 -2.80 0.72
C MET A 32 24.65 -3.99 0.91
N GLN A 33 25.96 -3.78 0.74
CA GLN A 33 26.97 -4.83 1.01
C GLN A 33 26.97 -5.22 2.51
N GLN A 34 26.89 -4.24 3.39
CA GLN A 34 26.85 -4.48 4.83
C GLN A 34 25.53 -5.17 5.26
N ASP A 35 24.39 -4.83 4.65
CA ASP A 35 23.09 -5.45 4.93
C ASP A 35 23.11 -6.97 4.74
N VAL A 36 23.88 -7.47 3.77
CA VAL A 36 24.05 -8.93 3.60
C VAL A 36 24.68 -9.57 4.84
N ALA A 37 25.74 -8.97 5.39
CA ALA A 37 26.37 -9.45 6.60
C ALA A 37 25.45 -9.36 7.83
N ASP A 38 24.69 -8.26 7.94
CA ASP A 38 23.71 -8.05 9.02
C ASP A 38 22.59 -9.09 8.97
N ARG A 39 22.10 -9.44 7.78
CA ARG A 39 21.10 -10.51 7.60
C ARG A 39 21.62 -11.90 7.97
N MET A 40 22.86 -12.21 7.58
CA MET A 40 23.50 -13.47 7.98
C MET A 40 23.67 -13.58 9.50
N ALA A 41 24.08 -12.49 10.16
CA ALA A 41 24.18 -12.42 11.60
C ALA A 41 22.82 -12.57 12.28
N GLY A 42 21.77 -11.92 11.74
CA GLY A 42 20.39 -12.06 12.18
C GLY A 42 19.90 -13.51 12.09
N ALA A 43 20.12 -14.18 10.97
CA ALA A 43 19.75 -15.59 10.82
C ALA A 43 20.48 -16.52 11.80
N ALA A 44 21.77 -16.25 12.06
CA ALA A 44 22.52 -17.00 13.06
C ALA A 44 21.98 -16.77 14.48
N PHE A 45 21.59 -15.53 14.80
CA PHE A 45 20.96 -15.17 16.07
C PHE A 45 19.59 -15.85 16.24
N SER A 46 18.72 -15.81 15.21
CA SER A 46 17.43 -16.51 15.25
C SER A 46 17.61 -18.02 15.49
N ARG A 47 18.60 -18.67 14.81
CA ARG A 47 18.92 -20.08 15.06
C ARG A 47 19.37 -20.33 16.50
N TYR A 48 20.19 -19.44 17.07
CA TYR A 48 20.58 -19.52 18.47
C TYR A 48 19.36 -19.46 19.39
N LEU A 49 18.47 -18.49 19.20
CA LEU A 49 17.24 -18.38 19.98
C LEU A 49 16.34 -19.63 19.82
N GLY A 50 16.25 -20.17 18.62
CA GLY A 50 15.51 -21.40 18.34
C GLY A 50 16.11 -22.66 18.95
N SER A 51 17.42 -22.65 19.31
CA SER A 51 18.09 -23.76 19.97
C SER A 51 17.93 -23.81 21.50
N LEU A 52 17.46 -22.71 22.10
CA LEU A 52 17.18 -22.65 23.52
C LEU A 52 15.94 -23.46 23.90
N SER A 53 15.96 -24.12 25.07
CA SER A 53 14.71 -24.68 25.61
C SER A 53 13.72 -23.57 25.97
N ASP A 54 12.43 -23.90 26.10
CA ASP A 54 11.43 -22.91 26.50
C ASP A 54 11.74 -22.32 27.87
N GLU A 55 12.19 -23.16 28.84
CA GLU A 55 12.56 -22.70 30.18
C GLU A 55 13.76 -21.75 30.16
N ALA A 56 14.80 -22.06 29.36
CA ALA A 56 15.99 -21.21 29.26
C ALA A 56 15.68 -19.87 28.60
N PHE A 57 14.81 -19.87 27.58
CA PHE A 57 14.40 -18.66 26.90
C PHE A 57 13.56 -17.76 27.83
N GLU A 58 12.51 -18.33 28.48
CA GLU A 58 11.65 -17.56 29.40
C GLU A 58 12.44 -17.06 30.62
N GLN A 59 13.37 -17.84 31.16
CA GLN A 59 14.23 -17.40 32.24
C GLN A 59 15.11 -16.20 31.83
N ALA A 60 15.72 -16.25 30.63
CA ALA A 60 16.53 -15.15 30.13
C ALA A 60 15.72 -13.85 29.99
N ILE A 61 14.49 -13.93 29.47
CA ILE A 61 13.60 -12.78 29.38
C ILE A 61 13.27 -12.25 30.80
N ALA A 62 12.89 -13.14 31.72
CA ALA A 62 12.48 -12.74 33.08
C ALA A 62 13.60 -12.07 33.88
N GLU A 63 14.86 -12.44 33.64
CA GLU A 63 16.02 -11.92 34.35
C GLU A 63 16.59 -10.61 33.80
N SER A 64 16.10 -10.10 32.66
CA SER A 64 16.66 -8.93 31.98
C SER A 64 15.61 -7.93 31.53
N GLU A 65 15.56 -6.76 32.14
CA GLU A 65 14.70 -5.65 31.71
C GLU A 65 14.96 -5.26 30.23
N GLN A 66 16.20 -5.39 29.76
CA GLN A 66 16.57 -5.07 28.39
C GLN A 66 15.94 -6.07 27.38
N LEU A 67 15.92 -7.38 27.75
CA LEU A 67 15.27 -8.40 26.91
C LEU A 67 13.76 -8.29 26.98
N GLN A 68 13.19 -7.98 28.14
CA GLN A 68 11.75 -7.71 28.29
C GLN A 68 11.30 -6.55 27.39
N ALA A 69 12.11 -5.50 27.25
CA ALA A 69 11.80 -4.35 26.40
C ALA A 69 11.71 -4.69 24.91
N VAL A 70 12.23 -5.85 24.47
CA VAL A 70 12.21 -6.34 23.08
C VAL A 70 11.65 -7.77 22.97
N ASP A 71 10.88 -8.20 23.96
CA ASP A 71 10.36 -9.57 24.10
C ASP A 71 9.63 -10.03 22.82
N PHE A 72 8.73 -9.22 22.27
CA PHE A 72 8.03 -9.57 21.05
C PHE A 72 8.97 -9.85 19.88
N SER A 73 9.95 -8.97 19.63
CA SER A 73 10.93 -9.16 18.56
C SER A 73 11.74 -10.44 18.74
N LEU A 74 12.15 -10.76 19.98
CA LEU A 74 12.88 -12.00 20.29
C LEU A 74 12.02 -13.25 20.06
N ARG A 75 10.73 -13.20 20.41
CA ARG A 75 9.78 -14.29 20.14
C ARG A 75 9.57 -14.50 18.65
N GLN A 76 9.46 -13.41 17.87
CA GLN A 76 9.37 -13.48 16.42
C GLN A 76 10.64 -14.07 15.78
N ASP A 77 11.82 -13.62 16.21
CA ASP A 77 13.10 -14.17 15.76
C ASP A 77 13.22 -15.67 16.09
N ARG A 78 12.80 -16.05 17.30
CA ARG A 78 12.76 -17.46 17.73
C ARG A 78 11.80 -18.31 16.91
N ALA A 79 10.61 -17.77 16.61
CA ALA A 79 9.62 -18.43 15.76
C ALA A 79 10.15 -18.59 14.32
N ALA A 80 10.80 -17.55 13.78
CA ALA A 80 11.38 -17.55 12.45
C ALA A 80 12.48 -18.61 12.29
N ALA A 81 13.18 -19.00 13.39
CA ALA A 81 14.20 -20.06 13.34
C ALA A 81 13.67 -21.39 12.79
N LYS A 82 12.39 -21.72 13.03
CA LYS A 82 11.74 -22.94 12.52
C LYS A 82 11.64 -22.95 10.98
N HIS A 83 11.68 -21.76 10.41
CA HIS A 83 11.53 -21.51 8.99
C HIS A 83 12.85 -21.20 8.27
N LEU A 84 13.98 -21.29 8.98
CA LEU A 84 15.29 -21.12 8.35
C LEU A 84 15.78 -22.46 7.80
N PRO A 85 16.20 -22.55 6.52
CA PRO A 85 16.89 -23.72 5.98
C PRO A 85 18.23 -23.96 6.70
N ALA A 86 18.83 -25.13 6.51
CA ALA A 86 20.20 -25.35 6.94
C ALA A 86 21.13 -24.29 6.33
N PRO A 87 22.18 -23.84 7.07
CA PRO A 87 23.02 -22.71 6.62
C PRO A 87 23.59 -22.88 5.21
N GLU A 88 24.02 -24.10 4.87
CA GLU A 88 24.58 -24.42 3.56
C GLU A 88 23.53 -24.30 2.44
N ILE A 89 22.31 -24.76 2.72
CA ILE A 89 21.17 -24.64 1.77
C ILE A 89 20.79 -23.15 1.63
N GLN A 90 20.73 -22.40 2.72
CA GLN A 90 20.39 -20.99 2.71
C GLN A 90 21.38 -20.19 1.86
N GLU A 91 22.68 -20.47 1.96
CA GLU A 91 23.71 -19.80 1.16
C GLU A 91 23.49 -20.07 -0.35
N TRP A 92 23.22 -21.32 -0.72
CA TRP A 92 22.94 -21.66 -2.12
C TRP A 92 21.65 -21.01 -2.65
N LEU A 93 20.59 -21.02 -1.86
CA LEU A 93 19.33 -20.39 -2.24
C LEU A 93 19.51 -18.89 -2.47
N LEU A 94 20.25 -18.19 -1.60
CA LEU A 94 20.56 -16.77 -1.77
C LEU A 94 21.39 -16.50 -3.04
N LYS A 95 22.40 -17.33 -3.34
CA LYS A 95 23.19 -17.20 -4.56
C LYS A 95 22.35 -17.46 -5.82
N MET A 96 21.50 -18.49 -5.79
CA MET A 96 20.63 -18.82 -6.91
C MET A 96 19.55 -17.75 -7.17
N SER A 97 19.03 -17.11 -6.13
CA SER A 97 18.06 -16.03 -6.29
C SER A 97 18.61 -14.84 -7.07
N LEU A 98 19.94 -14.60 -7.03
CA LEU A 98 20.57 -13.51 -7.79
C LEU A 98 20.43 -13.69 -9.30
N THR A 99 20.52 -14.94 -9.77
CA THR A 99 20.39 -15.31 -11.19
C THR A 99 19.01 -15.87 -11.53
N GLY A 100 18.17 -16.08 -10.54
CA GLY A 100 16.78 -16.52 -10.59
C GLY A 100 15.80 -15.35 -10.47
N SER A 101 15.02 -15.33 -9.40
CA SER A 101 13.93 -14.37 -9.20
C SER A 101 14.36 -12.91 -9.29
N ARG A 102 15.53 -12.55 -8.75
CA ARG A 102 16.05 -11.17 -8.83
C ARG A 102 16.41 -10.76 -10.27
N ALA A 103 17.03 -11.66 -11.03
CA ALA A 103 17.32 -11.39 -12.44
C ALA A 103 16.04 -11.26 -13.28
N PHE A 104 15.01 -12.09 -12.99
CA PHE A 104 13.71 -11.97 -13.64
C PHE A 104 12.97 -10.68 -13.24
N SER A 105 13.04 -10.25 -11.99
CA SER A 105 12.50 -8.96 -11.56
C SER A 105 13.16 -7.80 -12.29
N GLN A 106 14.49 -7.78 -12.36
CA GLN A 106 15.24 -6.76 -13.11
C GLN A 106 14.93 -6.78 -14.61
N LEU A 107 14.77 -7.98 -15.20
CA LEU A 107 14.37 -8.10 -16.61
C LEU A 107 12.97 -7.53 -16.83
N ARG A 108 12.02 -7.85 -15.95
CA ARG A 108 10.67 -7.27 -15.96
C ARG A 108 10.71 -5.75 -15.94
N ASP A 109 11.46 -5.17 -15.02
CA ASP A 109 11.55 -3.71 -14.88
C ASP A 109 12.16 -3.07 -16.14
N LYS A 110 13.16 -3.72 -16.73
CA LYS A 110 13.75 -3.26 -17.99
C LYS A 110 12.76 -3.35 -19.15
N LEU A 111 12.01 -4.45 -19.27
CA LEU A 111 11.00 -4.62 -20.32
C LEU A 111 9.91 -3.55 -20.21
N ASP A 112 9.42 -3.29 -19.00
CA ASP A 112 8.41 -2.28 -18.72
C ASP A 112 8.92 -0.86 -19.06
N ALA A 113 10.12 -0.52 -18.59
CA ALA A 113 10.72 0.80 -18.79
C ALA A 113 11.11 1.10 -20.26
N THR A 114 11.39 0.05 -21.05
CA THR A 114 11.81 0.20 -22.44
C THR A 114 10.71 -0.06 -23.45
N LEU A 115 9.50 -0.45 -23.01
CA LEU A 115 8.38 -0.66 -23.90
C LEU A 115 7.95 0.66 -24.54
N SER A 116 8.12 0.72 -25.86
CA SER A 116 7.69 1.87 -26.66
C SER A 116 6.28 1.64 -27.20
N VAL A 117 5.37 2.50 -26.83
CA VAL A 117 3.95 2.45 -27.23
C VAL A 117 3.69 3.43 -28.36
N ASP A 118 3.02 2.97 -29.42
CA ASP A 118 2.56 3.83 -30.50
C ASP A 118 1.23 4.49 -30.10
N TYR A 119 1.29 5.75 -29.72
CA TYR A 119 0.11 6.53 -29.35
C TYR A 119 -0.14 7.62 -30.39
N ARG A 120 -1.17 7.47 -31.21
CA ARG A 120 -1.56 8.44 -32.27
C ARG A 120 -0.41 8.76 -33.24
N GLY A 121 0.45 7.76 -33.53
CA GLY A 121 1.61 7.91 -34.43
C GLY A 121 2.89 8.44 -33.76
N GLU A 122 2.85 8.69 -32.48
CA GLU A 122 4.02 9.07 -31.66
C GLU A 122 4.46 7.90 -30.78
N LYS A 123 5.79 7.71 -30.64
CA LYS A 123 6.36 6.69 -29.75
C LYS A 123 6.55 7.27 -28.34
N LEU A 124 5.77 6.75 -27.39
CA LEU A 124 5.82 7.19 -25.99
C LEU A 124 6.21 6.02 -25.06
N PRO A 125 6.81 6.30 -23.90
CA PRO A 125 7.00 5.31 -22.84
C PRO A 125 5.63 4.80 -22.34
N LEU A 126 5.57 3.54 -21.90
CA LEU A 126 4.34 2.94 -21.36
C LEU A 126 3.76 3.78 -20.20
N SER A 127 4.59 4.28 -19.29
CA SER A 127 4.15 5.12 -18.16
C SER A 127 3.43 6.40 -18.60
N ALA A 128 3.93 7.06 -19.66
CA ALA A 128 3.31 8.27 -20.19
C ALA A 128 1.94 7.98 -20.84
N VAL A 129 1.78 6.81 -21.49
CA VAL A 129 0.51 6.39 -22.07
C VAL A 129 -0.48 6.03 -20.97
N ARG A 130 -0.05 5.30 -19.95
CA ARG A 130 -0.88 4.94 -18.79
C ARG A 130 -1.34 6.16 -17.99
N GLY A 131 -0.51 7.19 -17.85
CA GLY A 131 -0.89 8.44 -17.19
C GLY A 131 -2.05 9.18 -17.87
N LYS A 132 -2.32 8.88 -19.16
CA LYS A 132 -3.47 9.45 -19.88
C LYS A 132 -4.83 8.87 -19.44
N ALA A 133 -4.86 7.88 -18.55
CA ALA A 133 -6.11 7.39 -17.96
C ALA A 133 -6.84 8.43 -17.10
N GLU A 134 -6.16 9.49 -16.69
CA GLU A 134 -6.70 10.62 -15.92
C GLU A 134 -7.02 11.85 -16.79
N ASP A 135 -6.84 11.76 -18.10
CA ASP A 135 -7.10 12.87 -19.01
C ASP A 135 -8.61 13.20 -19.02
N PRO A 136 -9.02 14.48 -19.00
CA PRO A 136 -10.42 14.85 -19.07
C PRO A 136 -11.10 14.47 -20.39
N ASP A 137 -10.35 14.37 -21.51
CA ASP A 137 -10.88 13.97 -22.81
C ASP A 137 -11.07 12.44 -22.88
N PRO A 138 -12.31 11.93 -23.01
CA PRO A 138 -12.59 10.51 -23.11
C PRO A 138 -11.92 9.83 -24.32
N GLN A 139 -11.71 10.57 -25.42
CA GLN A 139 -11.03 10.01 -26.60
C GLN A 139 -9.53 9.80 -26.34
N VAL A 140 -8.90 10.66 -25.53
CA VAL A 140 -7.50 10.49 -25.08
C VAL A 140 -7.37 9.23 -24.24
N ARG A 141 -8.26 9.02 -23.27
CA ARG A 141 -8.26 7.82 -22.41
C ARG A 141 -8.49 6.54 -23.21
N TYR A 142 -9.47 6.54 -24.10
CA TYR A 142 -9.74 5.39 -24.96
C TYR A 142 -8.56 5.04 -25.87
N ASP A 143 -7.98 6.04 -26.57
CA ASP A 143 -6.86 5.82 -27.48
C ASP A 143 -5.61 5.33 -26.72
N ALA A 144 -5.38 5.85 -25.52
CA ALA A 144 -4.29 5.42 -24.66
C ALA A 144 -4.44 3.95 -24.25
N TYR A 145 -5.63 3.55 -23.79
CA TYR A 145 -5.95 2.16 -23.48
C TYR A 145 -5.73 1.22 -24.67
N LYS A 146 -6.21 1.59 -25.85
CA LYS A 146 -6.01 0.78 -27.06
C LYS A 146 -4.54 0.66 -27.45
N ALA A 147 -3.79 1.76 -27.35
CA ALA A 147 -2.35 1.79 -27.61
C ALA A 147 -1.57 0.94 -26.60
N GLU A 148 -1.91 1.03 -25.32
CA GLU A 148 -1.34 0.21 -24.25
C GLU A 148 -1.54 -1.28 -24.53
N LEU A 149 -2.78 -1.72 -24.76
CA LEU A 149 -3.07 -3.13 -25.02
C LEU A 149 -2.37 -3.66 -26.28
N ALA A 150 -2.24 -2.83 -27.32
CA ALA A 150 -1.54 -3.20 -28.56
C ALA A 150 -0.02 -3.32 -28.39
N ALA A 151 0.55 -2.74 -27.33
CA ALA A 151 1.99 -2.79 -27.09
C ALA A 151 2.46 -4.05 -26.36
N TYR A 152 1.65 -4.58 -25.42
CA TYR A 152 2.04 -5.73 -24.58
C TYR A 152 2.46 -7.00 -25.34
N PRO A 153 1.90 -7.36 -26.53
CA PRO A 153 2.38 -8.52 -27.30
C PRO A 153 3.88 -8.51 -27.62
N GLN A 154 4.53 -7.34 -27.59
CA GLN A 154 5.99 -7.22 -27.81
C GLN A 154 6.79 -7.83 -26.65
N ILE A 155 6.24 -7.86 -25.43
CA ILE A 155 6.94 -8.28 -24.21
C ILE A 155 6.23 -9.40 -23.44
N GLU A 156 5.00 -9.76 -23.77
CA GLU A 156 4.15 -10.66 -22.98
C GLU A 156 4.78 -12.02 -22.70
N GLN A 157 5.52 -12.60 -23.66
CA GLN A 157 6.19 -13.89 -23.49
C GLN A 157 7.33 -13.79 -22.46
N ALA A 158 8.13 -12.73 -22.53
CA ALA A 158 9.20 -12.51 -21.58
C ALA A 158 8.66 -12.16 -20.19
N MET A 159 7.59 -11.36 -20.11
CA MET A 159 6.90 -11.05 -18.85
C MET A 159 6.31 -12.31 -18.21
N ALA A 160 5.68 -13.20 -18.99
CA ALA A 160 5.16 -14.47 -18.50
C ALA A 160 6.30 -15.37 -17.97
N ALA A 161 7.45 -15.42 -18.68
CA ALA A 161 8.61 -16.14 -18.20
C ALA A 161 9.15 -15.57 -16.87
N CYS A 162 9.19 -14.24 -16.72
CA CYS A 162 9.58 -13.58 -15.46
C CYS A 162 8.64 -13.97 -14.32
N LEU A 163 7.33 -13.86 -14.53
CA LEU A 163 6.34 -14.19 -13.50
C LEU A 163 6.42 -15.66 -13.08
N ASN A 164 6.45 -16.56 -14.05
CA ASN A 164 6.58 -18.00 -13.81
C ASN A 164 7.89 -18.34 -13.08
N GLY A 165 9.01 -17.71 -13.44
CA GLY A 165 10.30 -17.90 -12.78
C GLY A 165 10.26 -17.47 -11.31
N ILE A 166 9.75 -16.27 -11.05
CA ILE A 166 9.64 -15.72 -9.69
C ILE A 166 8.71 -16.58 -8.82
N LYS A 167 7.51 -16.91 -9.31
CA LYS A 167 6.56 -17.74 -8.53
C LYS A 167 7.04 -19.19 -8.37
N GLY A 168 7.74 -19.72 -9.38
CA GLY A 168 8.35 -21.06 -9.30
C GLY A 168 9.46 -21.12 -8.26
N GLU A 169 10.36 -20.12 -8.21
CA GLU A 169 11.37 -20.01 -7.15
C GLU A 169 10.70 -19.85 -5.78
N GLY A 170 9.64 -19.02 -5.68
CA GLY A 170 8.87 -18.86 -4.44
C GLY A 170 8.34 -20.20 -3.89
N LEU A 171 7.85 -21.08 -4.75
CA LEU A 171 7.39 -22.43 -4.35
C LEU A 171 8.56 -23.32 -3.87
N THR A 172 9.71 -23.24 -4.52
CA THR A 172 10.93 -23.97 -4.06
C THR A 172 11.42 -23.43 -2.70
N MET A 173 11.39 -22.11 -2.53
CA MET A 173 11.75 -21.47 -1.25
C MET A 173 10.76 -21.80 -0.15
N LEU A 174 9.47 -21.92 -0.46
CA LEU A 174 8.43 -22.34 0.48
C LEU A 174 8.74 -23.73 1.09
N GLU A 175 9.13 -24.69 0.25
CA GLU A 175 9.51 -26.02 0.70
C GLU A 175 10.74 -25.97 1.62
N ALA A 176 11.77 -25.21 1.23
CA ALA A 176 13.00 -25.05 2.03
C ALA A 176 12.72 -24.35 3.38
N ASN A 177 11.81 -23.40 3.39
CA ASN A 177 11.40 -22.61 4.57
C ASN A 177 10.31 -23.29 5.41
N ARG A 178 9.78 -24.42 4.99
CA ARG A 178 8.80 -25.24 5.74
C ARG A 178 7.53 -24.48 6.14
N PHE A 179 6.99 -23.68 5.24
CA PHE A 179 5.65 -23.11 5.36
C PHE A 179 4.65 -23.96 4.58
N ASP A 180 3.39 -23.98 5.03
CA ASP A 180 2.33 -24.74 4.36
C ASP A 180 1.88 -24.09 3.04
N SER A 181 1.91 -22.77 2.97
CA SER A 181 1.61 -22.01 1.77
C SER A 181 2.40 -20.69 1.69
N ILE A 182 2.54 -20.14 0.47
CA ILE A 182 3.14 -18.81 0.27
C ILE A 182 2.35 -17.73 1.01
N LEU A 183 1.03 -17.87 1.12
CA LEU A 183 0.20 -16.93 1.86
C LEU A 183 0.47 -17.02 3.37
N ASP A 184 0.64 -18.23 3.94
CA ASP A 184 0.97 -18.39 5.36
C ASP A 184 2.35 -17.81 5.67
N GLN A 185 3.32 -17.96 4.75
CA GLN A 185 4.60 -17.29 4.86
C GLN A 185 4.46 -15.75 4.89
N THR A 186 3.66 -15.19 3.98
CA THR A 186 3.43 -13.74 3.93
C THR A 186 2.72 -13.25 5.20
N LEU A 187 1.73 -13.96 5.69
CA LEU A 187 1.00 -13.62 6.92
C LEU A 187 1.92 -13.69 8.14
N PHE A 188 2.79 -14.72 8.24
CA PHE A 188 3.78 -14.83 9.30
C PHE A 188 4.67 -13.59 9.40
N TYR A 189 5.26 -13.16 8.27
CA TYR A 189 6.11 -11.96 8.23
C TYR A 189 5.33 -10.64 8.33
N SER A 190 4.00 -10.70 8.18
CA SER A 190 3.11 -9.55 8.41
C SER A 190 2.54 -9.52 9.84
N ASN A 191 2.98 -10.40 10.73
CA ASN A 191 2.45 -10.57 12.09
C ASN A 191 0.92 -10.67 12.14
N MET A 192 0.32 -11.29 11.12
CA MET A 192 -1.12 -11.39 10.92
C MET A 192 -1.52 -12.85 10.76
N ASP A 193 -2.66 -13.23 11.34
CA ASP A 193 -3.22 -14.55 11.20
C ASP A 193 -4.21 -14.68 10.03
N ARG A 194 -4.52 -15.90 9.67
CA ARG A 194 -5.44 -16.24 8.58
C ARG A 194 -6.87 -15.81 8.88
N GLU A 195 -7.31 -15.91 10.12
CA GLU A 195 -8.67 -15.59 10.55
C GLU A 195 -8.97 -14.11 10.32
N THR A 196 -8.03 -13.23 10.65
CA THR A 196 -8.10 -11.79 10.36
C THR A 196 -8.25 -11.52 8.86
N LEU A 197 -7.42 -12.16 8.01
CA LEU A 197 -7.49 -11.98 6.55
C LEU A 197 -8.82 -12.46 5.99
N ASP A 198 -9.28 -13.63 6.42
CA ASP A 198 -10.51 -14.26 5.92
C ASP A 198 -11.74 -13.45 6.33
N ALA A 199 -11.79 -12.91 7.57
CA ALA A 199 -12.85 -12.03 8.04
C ALA A 199 -12.93 -10.74 7.22
N MET A 200 -11.78 -10.11 6.94
CA MET A 200 -11.70 -8.92 6.10
C MET A 200 -12.20 -9.20 4.67
N TRP A 201 -11.69 -10.26 4.02
CA TRP A 201 -12.11 -10.59 2.66
C TRP A 201 -13.56 -11.05 2.59
N GLN A 202 -14.09 -11.69 3.63
CA GLN A 202 -15.52 -12.00 3.70
C GLN A 202 -16.35 -10.72 3.64
N ALA A 203 -16.07 -9.75 4.49
CA ALA A 203 -16.76 -8.47 4.48
C ALA A 203 -16.62 -7.76 3.13
N CYS A 204 -15.40 -7.70 2.55
CA CYS A 204 -15.17 -7.08 1.24
C CYS A 204 -16.07 -7.70 0.16
N ARG A 205 -16.14 -9.05 0.09
CA ARG A 205 -17.01 -9.75 -0.88
C ARG A 205 -18.48 -9.37 -0.75
N GLU A 206 -18.97 -9.23 0.48
CA GLU A 206 -20.37 -8.85 0.76
C GLU A 206 -20.70 -7.44 0.26
N PHE A 207 -19.70 -6.54 0.21
CA PHE A 207 -19.89 -5.15 -0.21
C PHE A 207 -19.51 -4.87 -1.68
N LEU A 208 -18.96 -5.83 -2.42
CA LEU A 208 -18.69 -5.66 -3.87
C LEU A 208 -19.94 -5.16 -4.66
N PRO A 209 -21.17 -5.61 -4.37
CA PRO A 209 -22.35 -5.08 -5.06
C PRO A 209 -22.55 -3.56 -4.91
N ALA A 210 -22.17 -2.97 -3.77
CA ALA A 210 -22.24 -1.52 -3.57
C ALA A 210 -21.23 -0.78 -4.49
N PHE A 211 -19.99 -1.26 -4.56
CA PHE A 211 -18.98 -0.72 -5.49
C PHE A 211 -19.40 -0.86 -6.95
N ARG A 212 -20.03 -1.98 -7.32
CA ARG A 212 -20.57 -2.18 -8.67
C ARG A 212 -21.67 -1.17 -9.01
N LYS A 213 -22.51 -0.78 -8.04
CA LYS A 213 -23.49 0.31 -8.22
C LYS A 213 -22.79 1.64 -8.49
N TYR A 214 -21.72 1.97 -7.72
CA TYR A 214 -20.93 3.17 -7.97
C TYR A 214 -20.35 3.18 -9.38
N LEU A 215 -19.67 2.10 -9.79
CA LEU A 215 -19.04 1.99 -11.12
C LEU A 215 -20.05 2.12 -12.25
N ARG A 216 -21.21 1.47 -12.12
CA ARG A 216 -22.29 1.61 -13.12
C ARG A 216 -22.80 3.05 -13.17
N LYS A 217 -22.97 3.70 -12.00
CA LYS A 217 -23.42 5.11 -11.98
C LYS A 217 -22.39 6.04 -12.60
N LYS A 218 -21.10 5.84 -12.31
CA LYS A 218 -20.00 6.56 -12.99
C LYS A 218 -20.04 6.33 -14.49
N GLY A 219 -20.22 5.08 -14.93
CA GLY A 219 -20.36 4.74 -16.35
C GLY A 219 -21.55 5.44 -17.01
N GLU A 220 -22.72 5.43 -16.37
CA GLU A 220 -23.92 6.13 -16.84
C GLU A 220 -23.67 7.64 -17.04
N LEU A 221 -23.04 8.30 -16.07
CA LEU A 221 -22.71 9.72 -16.13
C LEU A 221 -21.69 10.04 -17.24
N LEU A 222 -20.81 9.11 -17.57
CA LEU A 222 -19.87 9.21 -18.70
C LEU A 222 -20.47 8.77 -20.05
N GLY A 223 -21.76 8.37 -20.09
CA GLY A 223 -22.48 7.99 -21.30
C GLY A 223 -22.39 6.51 -21.68
N HIS A 224 -21.87 5.66 -20.82
CA HIS A 224 -21.77 4.21 -21.03
C HIS A 224 -23.05 3.48 -20.59
N LYS A 225 -23.38 2.36 -21.27
CA LYS A 225 -24.63 1.61 -21.02
C LYS A 225 -24.42 0.23 -20.41
N ASN A 226 -23.22 -0.35 -20.58
CA ASN A 226 -22.94 -1.75 -20.24
C ASN A 226 -22.03 -1.90 -19.02
N GLY A 227 -21.90 -0.87 -18.19
CA GLY A 227 -20.90 -0.77 -17.13
C GLY A 227 -19.81 0.24 -17.47
N LEU A 228 -18.87 0.45 -16.58
CA LEU A 228 -17.77 1.39 -16.78
C LEU A 228 -16.64 0.71 -17.58
N PRO A 229 -16.20 1.24 -18.73
CA PRO A 229 -15.00 0.75 -19.38
C PRO A 229 -13.76 0.86 -18.48
N PHE A 230 -12.84 -0.10 -18.56
CA PHE A 230 -11.64 -0.10 -17.73
C PHE A 230 -10.81 1.19 -17.87
N TYR A 231 -10.76 1.77 -19.07
CA TYR A 231 -10.03 3.02 -19.34
C TYR A 231 -10.65 4.27 -18.71
N ASP A 232 -11.88 4.18 -18.21
CA ASP A 232 -12.58 5.27 -17.53
C ASP A 232 -12.63 5.11 -16.00
N LEU A 233 -11.95 4.10 -15.45
CA LEU A 233 -11.85 3.93 -13.99
C LEU A 233 -11.31 5.19 -13.29
N PHE A 234 -10.33 5.86 -13.90
CA PHE A 234 -9.70 7.08 -13.41
C PHE A 234 -10.19 8.37 -14.10
N ALA A 235 -11.24 8.27 -14.91
CA ALA A 235 -11.82 9.44 -15.55
C ALA A 235 -12.24 10.48 -14.50
N PRO A 236 -11.73 11.72 -14.56
CA PRO A 236 -12.11 12.76 -13.61
C PRO A 236 -13.57 13.14 -13.80
N MET A 237 -14.27 13.36 -12.68
CA MET A 237 -15.68 13.77 -12.69
C MET A 237 -15.87 15.05 -11.88
N HIS A 238 -16.54 16.01 -12.50
CA HIS A 238 -16.87 17.28 -11.87
C HIS A 238 -18.34 17.61 -12.11
N LEU A 239 -18.97 18.29 -11.15
CA LEU A 239 -20.24 18.97 -11.36
C LEU A 239 -19.97 20.44 -11.69
N GLY A 240 -20.38 20.89 -12.91
CA GLY A 240 -20.20 22.27 -13.36
C GLY A 240 -18.79 22.60 -13.89
N ASP A 241 -18.63 23.86 -14.35
CA ASP A 241 -17.42 24.33 -15.07
C ASP A 241 -16.29 24.83 -14.15
N LYS A 242 -16.39 24.67 -12.83
CA LYS A 242 -15.39 25.19 -11.91
C LYS A 242 -14.25 24.18 -11.72
N LEU A 243 -13.06 24.57 -12.18
CA LEU A 243 -11.79 24.01 -11.71
C LEU A 243 -11.73 24.09 -10.19
N GLY A 244 -11.30 23.02 -9.52
CA GLY A 244 -11.16 22.98 -8.07
C GLY A 244 -10.26 24.10 -7.54
N LYS A 245 -10.41 24.44 -6.25
CA LYS A 245 -9.55 25.42 -5.57
C LYS A 245 -8.09 24.97 -5.63
N THR A 246 -7.20 25.88 -6.00
CA THR A 246 -5.75 25.70 -5.86
C THR A 246 -5.31 26.25 -4.50
N TYR A 247 -4.49 25.49 -3.78
CA TYR A 247 -3.97 25.82 -2.47
C TYR A 247 -2.51 26.27 -2.57
N THR A 248 -2.14 27.35 -1.90
CA THR A 248 -0.73 27.61 -1.62
C THR A 248 -0.25 26.69 -0.48
N VAL A 249 1.07 26.62 -0.29
CA VAL A 249 1.65 25.84 0.83
C VAL A 249 1.16 26.37 2.18
N GLU A 250 1.07 27.70 2.33
CA GLU A 250 0.60 28.37 3.55
C GLU A 250 -0.87 28.05 3.83
N GLU A 251 -1.72 28.03 2.79
CA GLU A 251 -3.13 27.66 2.93
C GLU A 251 -3.28 26.17 3.30
N ALA A 252 -2.50 25.30 2.66
CA ALA A 252 -2.47 23.86 2.99
C ALA A 252 -2.00 23.63 4.43
N ARG A 253 -0.89 24.26 4.85
CA ARG A 253 -0.40 24.25 6.23
C ARG A 253 -1.46 24.70 7.23
N ALA A 254 -2.07 25.87 6.99
CA ALA A 254 -3.09 26.41 7.88
C ALA A 254 -4.33 25.50 7.98
N LEU A 255 -4.75 24.90 6.86
CA LEU A 255 -5.86 23.95 6.82
C LEU A 255 -5.53 22.70 7.65
N LEU A 256 -4.37 22.07 7.42
CA LEU A 256 -3.94 20.87 8.13
C LEU A 256 -3.82 21.12 9.64
N ILE A 257 -3.15 22.20 10.05
CA ILE A 257 -3.02 22.57 11.47
C ILE A 257 -4.39 22.74 12.11
N ARG A 258 -5.29 23.48 11.45
CA ARG A 258 -6.64 23.74 11.97
C ARG A 258 -7.44 22.45 12.16
N GLU A 259 -7.45 21.57 11.15
CA GLU A 259 -8.28 20.38 11.18
C GLU A 259 -7.71 19.30 12.12
N MET A 260 -6.40 19.09 12.11
CA MET A 260 -5.75 18.13 12.99
C MET A 260 -5.72 18.56 14.45
N SER A 261 -5.74 19.88 14.72
CA SER A 261 -5.90 20.41 16.10
C SER A 261 -7.27 20.10 16.70
N LYS A 262 -8.30 19.81 15.89
CA LYS A 262 -9.60 19.37 16.41
C LYS A 262 -9.54 17.97 16.99
N PHE A 263 -8.66 17.11 16.47
CA PHE A 263 -8.38 15.80 17.04
C PHE A 263 -7.56 15.94 18.33
N THR A 264 -6.40 16.60 18.26
CA THR A 264 -5.62 17.00 19.43
C THR A 264 -4.72 18.20 19.09
N PRO A 265 -4.62 19.20 20.00
CA PRO A 265 -3.72 20.35 19.81
C PRO A 265 -2.27 19.93 19.55
N GLU A 266 -1.80 18.82 20.16
CA GLU A 266 -0.45 18.31 19.98
C GLU A 266 -0.19 17.86 18.54
N MET A 267 -1.18 17.28 17.84
CA MET A 267 -1.03 16.88 16.43
C MET A 267 -0.93 18.11 15.53
N GLY A 268 -1.76 19.13 15.76
CA GLY A 268 -1.64 20.39 15.02
C GLY A 268 -0.29 21.07 15.22
N GLN A 269 0.21 21.13 16.45
CA GLN A 269 1.54 21.66 16.76
C GLN A 269 2.66 20.83 16.15
N PHE A 270 2.52 19.50 16.12
CA PHE A 270 3.49 18.61 15.49
C PHE A 270 3.59 18.85 13.98
N ILE A 271 2.45 19.01 13.30
CA ILE A 271 2.40 19.35 11.89
C ILE A 271 3.06 20.71 11.63
N ASP A 272 2.72 21.71 12.41
CA ASP A 272 3.34 23.03 12.31
C ASP A 272 4.87 22.97 12.43
N ASN A 273 5.34 22.20 13.40
CA ASN A 273 6.77 21.96 13.62
C ASN A 273 7.45 21.23 12.44
N ALA A 274 6.75 20.34 11.73
CA ALA A 274 7.28 19.67 10.55
C ALA A 274 7.54 20.67 9.40
N PHE A 275 6.64 21.64 9.21
CA PHE A 275 6.85 22.72 8.24
C PHE A 275 7.98 23.67 8.68
N GLU A 276 7.99 24.14 9.93
CA GLU A 276 9.00 25.05 10.47
C GLU A 276 10.43 24.48 10.40
N ASN A 277 10.58 23.18 10.63
CA ASN A 277 11.89 22.53 10.64
C ASN A 277 12.26 21.91 9.28
N HIS A 278 11.56 22.25 8.21
CA HIS A 278 11.86 21.82 6.85
C HIS A 278 11.95 20.27 6.73
N TRP A 279 11.00 19.54 7.34
CA TRP A 279 10.96 18.08 7.23
C TRP A 279 10.39 17.62 5.88
N ILE A 280 9.77 18.55 5.11
CA ILE A 280 9.01 18.27 3.90
C ILE A 280 9.75 18.81 2.69
N ASP A 281 10.16 17.90 1.80
CA ASP A 281 10.57 18.25 0.44
C ASP A 281 9.32 18.37 -0.43
N MET A 282 8.90 19.62 -0.68
CA MET A 282 7.56 19.95 -1.11
C MET A 282 7.33 19.85 -2.62
N PHE A 283 8.19 20.48 -3.42
CA PHE A 283 7.92 20.73 -4.82
C PHE A 283 8.58 19.76 -5.77
N PRO A 284 7.98 19.50 -6.96
CA PRO A 284 8.65 18.73 -8.01
C PRO A 284 9.84 19.51 -8.57
N HIS A 285 10.93 18.81 -8.85
CA HIS A 285 12.10 19.32 -9.55
C HIS A 285 12.85 18.21 -10.29
N GLU A 286 13.77 18.57 -11.18
CA GLU A 286 14.59 17.62 -11.93
C GLU A 286 15.43 16.75 -10.97
N GLY A 287 15.45 15.44 -11.23
CA GLY A 287 16.18 14.46 -10.42
C GLY A 287 15.43 13.94 -9.20
N LYS A 288 14.28 14.53 -8.83
CA LYS A 288 13.46 14.10 -7.70
C LYS A 288 12.58 12.90 -8.05
N GLY A 289 12.42 11.98 -7.11
CA GLY A 289 11.50 10.85 -7.21
C GLY A 289 10.05 11.28 -7.34
N GLY A 290 9.25 10.53 -8.11
CA GLY A 290 7.81 10.72 -8.20
C GLY A 290 7.06 10.16 -6.98
N GLY A 291 5.77 10.53 -6.85
CA GLY A 291 4.91 10.11 -5.74
C GLY A 291 5.15 10.90 -4.46
N ALA A 292 4.81 10.29 -3.32
CA ALA A 292 5.03 10.84 -1.99
C ALA A 292 5.40 9.71 -1.02
N PHE A 293 6.11 10.02 0.04
CA PHE A 293 6.36 9.09 1.16
C PHE A 293 6.79 9.84 2.42
N CYS A 294 6.66 9.18 3.56
CA CYS A 294 7.24 9.58 4.83
C CYS A 294 8.24 8.53 5.30
N ALA A 295 9.47 8.93 5.59
CA ALA A 295 10.49 8.09 6.20
C ALA A 295 10.72 8.51 7.65
N GLY A 296 10.67 7.53 8.58
CA GLY A 296 11.11 7.73 9.95
C GLY A 296 12.63 7.80 10.01
N VAL A 297 13.15 8.74 10.79
CA VAL A 297 14.60 8.88 11.07
C VAL A 297 14.81 8.72 12.59
N PRO A 298 14.78 7.48 13.11
CA PRO A 298 14.76 7.21 14.55
C PRO A 298 15.99 7.73 15.28
N HIS A 299 17.12 7.85 14.60
CA HIS A 299 18.37 8.37 15.20
C HIS A 299 18.30 9.84 15.64
N CYS A 300 17.44 10.64 15.02
CA CYS A 300 17.16 12.02 15.44
C CYS A 300 15.72 12.23 15.91
N GLU A 301 14.96 11.14 16.09
CA GLU A 301 13.58 11.19 16.55
C GLU A 301 12.69 12.12 15.69
N GLN A 302 12.91 12.08 14.37
CA GLN A 302 12.24 12.92 13.38
C GLN A 302 11.73 12.07 12.23
N SER A 303 10.99 12.70 11.32
CA SER A 303 10.59 12.13 10.03
C SER A 303 11.02 13.04 8.89
N ARG A 304 11.08 12.49 7.67
CA ARG A 304 11.25 13.24 6.42
C ARG A 304 10.15 12.85 5.47
N VAL A 305 9.53 13.85 4.90
CA VAL A 305 8.41 13.72 3.96
C VAL A 305 8.87 14.21 2.60
N LEU A 306 8.61 13.44 1.55
CA LEU A 306 8.75 13.86 0.17
C LEU A 306 7.37 13.92 -0.46
N THR A 307 7.06 15.03 -1.15
CA THR A 307 5.84 15.19 -1.96
C THR A 307 6.18 15.88 -3.28
N ASN A 308 5.24 15.90 -4.20
CA ASN A 308 5.33 16.65 -5.46
C ASN A 308 4.15 17.63 -5.54
N PHE A 309 4.07 18.56 -4.59
CA PHE A 309 2.97 19.47 -4.39
C PHE A 309 2.80 20.46 -5.55
N THR A 310 1.63 20.50 -6.14
CA THR A 310 1.24 21.41 -7.24
C THR A 310 0.07 22.33 -6.83
N GLY A 311 -0.50 22.11 -5.65
CA GLY A 311 -1.57 22.93 -5.09
C GLY A 311 -2.97 22.33 -5.27
N SER A 312 -3.11 21.12 -5.73
CA SER A 312 -4.41 20.45 -5.78
C SER A 312 -4.90 20.05 -4.39
N LEU A 313 -6.21 19.83 -4.26
CA LEU A 313 -6.77 19.29 -3.01
C LEU A 313 -6.23 17.87 -2.73
N GLY A 314 -5.97 17.09 -3.79
CA GLY A 314 -5.30 15.79 -3.69
C GLY A 314 -3.92 15.89 -3.05
N ASP A 315 -3.13 16.94 -3.39
CA ASP A 315 -1.82 17.15 -2.77
C ASP A 315 -1.94 17.50 -1.28
N VAL A 316 -2.99 18.23 -0.89
CA VAL A 316 -3.26 18.51 0.54
C VAL A 316 -3.64 17.23 1.28
N SER A 317 -4.42 16.33 0.65
CA SER A 317 -4.73 15.01 1.19
C SER A 317 -3.48 14.14 1.33
N THR A 318 -2.60 14.16 0.32
CA THR A 318 -1.29 13.49 0.36
C THR A 318 -0.43 14.01 1.51
N LEU A 319 -0.38 15.32 1.74
CA LEU A 319 0.31 15.88 2.91
C LEU A 319 -0.29 15.40 4.23
N ALA A 320 -1.61 15.33 4.35
CA ALA A 320 -2.27 14.78 5.54
C ALA A 320 -1.88 13.32 5.78
N HIS A 321 -1.82 12.51 4.70
CA HIS A 321 -1.39 11.12 4.70
C HIS A 321 0.05 10.98 5.23
N GLU A 322 0.99 11.63 4.59
CA GLU A 322 2.42 11.52 4.94
C GLU A 322 2.72 12.06 6.36
N LEU A 323 2.02 13.12 6.77
CA LEU A 323 2.12 13.62 8.14
C LEU A 323 1.43 12.71 9.17
N GLY A 324 0.51 11.84 8.73
CA GLY A 324 -0.03 10.74 9.52
C GLY A 324 1.04 9.71 9.85
N HIS A 325 1.83 9.27 8.87
CA HIS A 325 3.00 8.41 9.12
C HIS A 325 4.01 9.09 10.04
N ALA A 326 4.28 10.38 9.85
CA ALA A 326 5.16 11.13 10.74
C ALA A 326 4.65 11.15 12.19
N TRP A 327 3.33 11.26 12.40
CA TRP A 327 2.70 11.15 13.72
C TRP A 327 2.84 9.74 14.30
N HIS A 328 2.69 8.71 13.49
CA HIS A 328 2.94 7.32 13.90
C HIS A 328 4.36 7.15 14.45
N ASN A 329 5.36 7.59 13.68
CA ASN A 329 6.76 7.58 14.10
C ASN A 329 6.98 8.31 15.45
N ARG A 330 6.30 9.46 15.63
CA ARG A 330 6.35 10.20 16.89
C ARG A 330 5.76 9.42 18.07
N CYS A 331 4.67 8.67 17.86
CA CYS A 331 4.07 7.86 18.90
C CYS A 331 5.01 6.73 19.35
N MET A 332 5.85 6.21 18.46
CA MET A 332 6.85 5.17 18.76
C MET A 332 8.14 5.72 19.37
N LYS A 333 8.27 7.04 19.55
CA LYS A 333 9.44 7.67 20.14
C LYS A 333 9.79 7.04 21.50
N GLY A 334 11.11 6.79 21.71
CA GLY A 334 11.65 6.21 22.94
C GLY A 334 11.52 4.68 23.05
N LEU A 335 10.88 3.99 22.09
CA LEU A 335 10.92 2.54 22.02
C LEU A 335 12.28 2.06 21.50
N PRO A 336 12.73 0.84 21.86
CA PRO A 336 13.84 0.19 21.18
C PRO A 336 13.60 0.11 19.68
N LEU A 337 14.65 0.20 18.85
CA LEU A 337 14.51 0.19 17.39
C LEU A 337 13.80 -1.08 16.87
N ALA A 338 14.05 -2.23 17.49
CA ALA A 338 13.41 -3.50 17.14
C ALA A 338 11.88 -3.51 17.36
N MET A 339 11.33 -2.52 18.08
CA MET A 339 9.92 -2.38 18.40
C MET A 339 9.26 -1.22 17.63
N ARG A 340 9.98 -0.61 16.68
CA ARG A 340 9.49 0.50 15.85
C ARG A 340 9.19 0.08 14.40
N ASP A 341 9.26 -1.22 14.13
CA ASP A 341 9.01 -1.78 12.80
C ASP A 341 7.56 -2.30 12.78
N GLU A 342 6.65 -1.45 12.37
CA GLU A 342 5.25 -1.82 12.27
C GLU A 342 5.01 -2.79 11.10
N PRO A 343 4.17 -3.82 11.27
CA PRO A 343 3.83 -4.72 10.19
C PRO A 343 3.01 -3.99 9.12
N MET A 344 3.23 -4.35 7.85
CA MET A 344 2.58 -3.71 6.70
C MET A 344 1.07 -3.47 6.84
N PRO A 345 0.26 -4.40 7.42
CA PRO A 345 -1.17 -4.15 7.60
C PRO A 345 -1.48 -2.94 8.50
N LEU A 346 -0.65 -2.64 9.50
CA LEU A 346 -0.86 -1.52 10.43
C LEU A 346 -0.19 -0.22 9.98
N ALA A 347 0.70 -0.26 8.99
CA ALA A 347 1.49 0.90 8.56
C ALA A 347 0.60 2.07 8.12
N GLU A 348 -0.53 1.80 7.44
CA GLU A 348 -1.45 2.80 6.92
C GLU A 348 -2.48 3.32 7.95
N THR A 349 -2.42 2.87 9.21
CA THR A 349 -3.43 3.23 10.22
C THR A 349 -3.48 4.74 10.47
N ALA A 350 -2.34 5.37 10.63
CA ALA A 350 -2.27 6.80 10.96
C ALA A 350 -2.48 7.70 9.73
N SER A 351 -1.97 7.30 8.58
CA SER A 351 -2.11 8.03 7.32
C SER A 351 -3.58 8.09 6.88
N ILE A 352 -4.27 6.97 6.85
CA ILE A 352 -5.71 6.88 6.51
C ILE A 352 -6.58 7.58 7.55
N PHE A 353 -6.22 7.52 8.84
CA PHE A 353 -6.92 8.25 9.88
C PHE A 353 -6.86 9.77 9.63
N ASN A 354 -5.69 10.31 9.31
CA ASN A 354 -5.52 11.74 8.99
C ASN A 354 -6.26 12.16 7.73
N GLU A 355 -6.19 11.37 6.65
CA GLU A 355 -6.99 11.62 5.45
C GLU A 355 -8.49 11.66 5.77
N THR A 356 -8.98 10.72 6.58
CA THR A 356 -10.40 10.63 6.95
C THR A 356 -10.83 11.84 7.79
N LEU A 357 -9.97 12.32 8.70
CA LEU A 357 -10.19 13.57 9.46
C LEU A 357 -10.32 14.78 8.52
N LEU A 358 -9.37 14.93 7.60
CA LEU A 358 -9.38 16.03 6.63
C LEU A 358 -10.60 15.97 5.72
N ALA A 359 -10.89 14.82 5.14
CA ALA A 359 -12.05 14.63 4.27
C ALA A 359 -13.37 14.94 4.99
N GLY A 360 -13.53 14.48 6.25
CA GLY A 360 -14.69 14.80 7.07
C GLY A 360 -14.88 16.31 7.31
N ALA A 361 -13.79 17.04 7.54
CA ALA A 361 -13.82 18.48 7.75
C ALA A 361 -14.15 19.24 6.44
N LEU A 362 -13.55 18.83 5.33
CA LEU A 362 -13.81 19.44 4.01
C LEU A 362 -15.27 19.24 3.59
N ARG A 363 -15.82 18.06 3.77
CA ARG A 363 -17.23 17.75 3.44
C ARG A 363 -18.23 18.62 4.19
N GLN A 364 -17.94 19.03 5.43
CA GLN A 364 -18.83 19.92 6.23
C GLN A 364 -18.94 21.35 5.67
N SER A 365 -17.95 21.84 4.96
CA SER A 365 -17.88 23.19 4.43
C SER A 365 -18.00 23.27 2.90
N ALA A 366 -18.05 22.12 2.23
CA ALA A 366 -18.09 22.02 0.77
C ALA A 366 -19.45 22.44 0.20
N SER A 367 -19.43 23.11 -0.96
CA SER A 367 -20.60 23.25 -1.80
C SER A 367 -21.05 21.87 -2.33
N LYS A 368 -22.21 21.78 -2.94
CA LYS A 368 -22.73 20.53 -3.52
C LYS A 368 -21.79 19.98 -4.61
N GLU A 369 -21.26 20.84 -5.44
CA GLU A 369 -20.32 20.53 -6.51
C GLU A 369 -18.97 20.03 -5.95
N GLU A 370 -18.45 20.73 -4.95
CA GLU A 370 -17.22 20.33 -4.27
C GLU A 370 -17.40 19.00 -3.54
N LEU A 371 -18.53 18.80 -2.85
CA LEU A 371 -18.86 17.53 -2.19
C LEU A 371 -18.92 16.35 -3.16
N PHE A 372 -19.51 16.55 -4.34
CA PHE A 372 -19.54 15.50 -5.37
C PHE A 372 -18.14 15.12 -5.83
N THR A 373 -17.28 16.10 -6.10
CA THR A 373 -15.88 15.86 -6.53
C THR A 373 -15.08 15.17 -5.45
N LEU A 374 -15.24 15.56 -4.17
CA LEU A 374 -14.59 14.92 -3.03
C LEU A 374 -15.03 13.46 -2.88
N LEU A 375 -16.35 13.21 -2.94
CA LEU A 375 -16.90 11.85 -2.86
C LEU A 375 -16.41 10.98 -4.00
N GLU A 376 -16.38 11.51 -5.22
CA GLU A 376 -15.91 10.77 -6.39
C GLU A 376 -14.44 10.36 -6.24
N SER A 377 -13.58 11.27 -5.83
CA SER A 377 -12.17 10.98 -5.60
C SER A 377 -11.97 9.90 -4.52
N ASP A 378 -12.67 10.02 -3.39
CA ASP A 378 -12.61 9.04 -2.29
C ASP A 378 -13.13 7.66 -2.72
N LEU A 379 -14.21 7.61 -3.51
CA LEU A 379 -14.80 6.37 -4.00
C LEU A 379 -13.94 5.71 -5.07
N GLN A 380 -13.31 6.50 -5.95
CA GLN A 380 -12.34 6.00 -6.91
C GLN A 380 -11.16 5.34 -6.19
N ASN A 381 -10.58 6.00 -5.18
CA ASN A 381 -9.50 5.45 -4.36
C ASN A 381 -9.96 4.19 -3.59
N SER A 382 -11.11 4.25 -2.92
CA SER A 382 -11.66 3.09 -2.19
C SER A 382 -11.92 1.91 -3.12
N THR A 383 -12.36 2.15 -4.37
CA THR A 383 -12.56 1.10 -5.37
C THR A 383 -11.22 0.46 -5.77
N GLN A 384 -10.16 1.26 -5.95
CA GLN A 384 -8.82 0.71 -6.21
C GLN A 384 -8.35 -0.15 -5.04
N VAL A 385 -8.52 0.33 -3.80
CA VAL A 385 -7.99 -0.37 -2.62
C VAL A 385 -8.84 -1.60 -2.23
N ILE A 386 -10.12 -1.63 -2.50
CA ILE A 386 -10.99 -2.77 -2.15
C ILE A 386 -11.20 -3.69 -3.35
N VAL A 387 -11.68 -3.18 -4.48
CA VAL A 387 -12.11 -4.01 -5.61
C VAL A 387 -10.93 -4.47 -6.45
N ASP A 388 -10.00 -3.56 -6.81
CA ASP A 388 -8.83 -3.91 -7.60
C ASP A 388 -7.83 -4.75 -6.79
N ILE A 389 -7.59 -4.42 -5.51
CA ILE A 389 -6.73 -5.22 -4.64
C ILE A 389 -7.30 -6.63 -4.42
N TYR A 390 -8.63 -6.78 -4.29
CA TYR A 390 -9.24 -8.10 -4.23
C TYR A 390 -9.06 -8.88 -5.54
N SER A 391 -9.22 -8.21 -6.69
CA SER A 391 -8.89 -8.82 -8.00
C SER A 391 -7.44 -9.29 -8.05
N ARG A 392 -6.50 -8.48 -7.56
CA ARG A 392 -5.07 -8.86 -7.50
C ARG A 392 -4.82 -10.06 -6.60
N PHE A 393 -5.49 -10.11 -5.45
CA PHE A 393 -5.39 -11.24 -4.53
C PHE A 393 -5.88 -12.53 -5.16
N LEU A 394 -7.03 -12.50 -5.86
CA LEU A 394 -7.58 -13.63 -6.60
C LEU A 394 -6.65 -14.10 -7.72
N PHE A 395 -6.16 -13.16 -8.52
CA PHE A 395 -5.23 -13.47 -9.61
C PHE A 395 -3.94 -14.11 -9.09
N GLU A 396 -3.29 -13.52 -8.09
CA GLU A 396 -2.03 -14.04 -7.55
C GLU A 396 -2.20 -15.40 -6.91
N SER A 397 -3.32 -15.63 -6.21
CA SER A 397 -3.70 -16.94 -5.66
C SER A 397 -3.81 -17.99 -6.77
N ALA A 398 -4.53 -17.67 -7.86
CA ALA A 398 -4.72 -18.56 -8.99
C ALA A 398 -3.41 -18.85 -9.74
N VAL A 399 -2.54 -17.85 -9.91
CA VAL A 399 -1.20 -18.01 -10.52
C VAL A 399 -0.33 -18.94 -9.68
N ILE A 400 -0.28 -18.74 -8.36
CA ILE A 400 0.52 -19.59 -7.45
C ILE A 400 0.01 -21.04 -7.50
N GLU A 401 -1.30 -21.23 -7.46
CA GLU A 401 -1.91 -22.57 -7.52
C GLU A 401 -1.64 -23.27 -8.85
N GLY A 402 -1.87 -22.58 -9.98
CA GLY A 402 -1.56 -23.11 -11.31
C GLY A 402 -0.08 -23.45 -11.47
N ARG A 403 0.81 -22.60 -10.95
CA ARG A 403 2.26 -22.79 -11.04
C ARG A 403 2.79 -24.00 -10.27
N LYS A 404 2.04 -24.52 -9.29
CA LYS A 404 2.36 -25.82 -8.64
C LYS A 404 2.35 -26.99 -9.62
N THR A 405 1.58 -26.90 -10.68
CA THR A 405 1.38 -27.99 -11.64
C THR A 405 2.17 -27.82 -12.94
N HIS A 406 2.27 -26.58 -13.45
CA HIS A 406 2.94 -26.30 -14.74
C HIS A 406 3.35 -24.84 -14.89
N THR A 407 4.07 -24.54 -15.95
CA THR A 407 4.39 -23.17 -16.36
C THR A 407 3.19 -22.57 -17.09
N LEU A 408 2.65 -21.48 -16.58
CA LEU A 408 1.47 -20.82 -17.15
C LEU A 408 1.82 -20.11 -18.46
N SER A 409 1.01 -20.34 -19.48
CA SER A 409 1.10 -19.60 -20.76
C SER A 409 0.56 -18.17 -20.60
N VAL A 410 0.87 -17.30 -21.58
CA VAL A 410 0.32 -15.95 -21.66
C VAL A 410 -1.20 -15.96 -21.68
N GLU A 411 -1.80 -16.88 -22.43
CA GLU A 411 -3.26 -17.00 -22.53
C GLU A 411 -3.90 -17.38 -21.20
N GLU A 412 -3.31 -18.33 -20.47
CA GLU A 412 -3.76 -18.67 -19.11
C GLU A 412 -3.64 -17.47 -18.17
N LEU A 413 -2.55 -16.72 -18.21
CA LEU A 413 -2.38 -15.51 -17.38
C LEU A 413 -3.43 -14.45 -17.70
N LYS A 414 -3.75 -14.23 -18.99
CA LYS A 414 -4.82 -13.32 -19.39
C LYS A 414 -6.18 -13.78 -18.88
N ASN A 415 -6.49 -15.06 -19.03
CA ASN A 415 -7.76 -15.61 -18.57
C ASN A 415 -7.90 -15.52 -17.04
N LEU A 416 -6.86 -15.87 -16.28
CA LEU A 416 -6.84 -15.72 -14.81
C LEU A 416 -7.04 -14.27 -14.39
N MET A 417 -6.47 -13.31 -15.13
CA MET A 417 -6.65 -11.87 -14.84
C MET A 417 -8.07 -11.42 -15.14
N LEU A 418 -8.65 -11.83 -16.25
CA LEU A 418 -10.04 -11.51 -16.61
C LEU A 418 -11.03 -12.15 -15.64
N ASP A 419 -10.81 -13.38 -15.23
CA ASP A 419 -11.63 -14.08 -14.23
C ASP A 419 -11.57 -13.37 -12.86
N ALA A 420 -10.39 -12.90 -12.45
CA ALA A 420 -10.24 -12.14 -11.22
C ALA A 420 -10.98 -10.79 -11.27
N GLN A 421 -10.93 -10.09 -12.41
CA GLN A 421 -11.71 -8.87 -12.65
C GLN A 421 -13.21 -9.15 -12.65
N ASP A 422 -13.65 -10.26 -13.25
CA ASP A 422 -15.07 -10.65 -13.26
C ASP A 422 -15.59 -10.91 -11.85
N GLN A 423 -14.86 -11.64 -11.04
CA GLN A 423 -15.24 -11.94 -9.67
C GLN A 423 -15.31 -10.69 -8.78
N SER A 424 -14.41 -9.72 -8.96
CA SER A 424 -14.34 -8.51 -8.15
C SER A 424 -15.25 -7.39 -8.68
N TYR A 425 -14.99 -6.93 -9.88
CA TYR A 425 -15.71 -5.82 -10.50
C TYR A 425 -17.08 -6.22 -11.04
N GLY A 426 -17.26 -7.46 -11.52
CA GLY A 426 -18.51 -7.99 -12.07
C GLY A 426 -19.13 -7.08 -13.14
N ASP A 427 -20.42 -6.82 -12.98
CA ASP A 427 -21.21 -5.95 -13.85
C ASP A 427 -20.95 -4.44 -13.63
N GLY A 428 -20.03 -4.09 -12.74
CA GLY A 428 -19.52 -2.71 -12.60
C GLY A 428 -18.64 -2.30 -13.77
N LEU A 429 -17.90 -3.26 -14.36
CA LEU A 429 -17.13 -3.02 -15.58
C LEU A 429 -17.86 -3.47 -16.85
N ASP A 430 -17.63 -2.74 -17.94
CA ASP A 430 -18.02 -3.18 -19.26
C ASP A 430 -17.19 -4.40 -19.68
N PRO A 431 -17.83 -5.56 -20.00
CA PRO A 431 -17.13 -6.79 -20.33
C PRO A 431 -16.27 -6.70 -21.61
N GLU A 432 -16.56 -5.76 -22.52
CA GLU A 432 -15.78 -5.56 -23.74
C GLU A 432 -14.48 -4.80 -23.52
N TYR A 433 -14.40 -4.02 -22.42
CA TYR A 433 -13.28 -3.13 -22.14
C TYR A 433 -12.58 -3.45 -20.84
N ARG A 434 -12.35 -4.75 -20.54
CA ARG A 434 -11.51 -5.22 -19.44
C ARG A 434 -10.03 -5.17 -19.81
N HIS A 435 -9.14 -5.31 -18.83
CA HIS A 435 -7.70 -5.19 -19.05
C HIS A 435 -6.96 -6.51 -18.82
N PRO A 436 -6.74 -7.34 -19.87
CA PRO A 436 -6.14 -8.67 -19.73
C PRO A 436 -4.66 -8.65 -19.32
N TYR A 437 -3.96 -7.52 -19.42
CA TYR A 437 -2.54 -7.39 -19.12
C TYR A 437 -2.22 -6.71 -17.77
N MET A 438 -3.21 -6.54 -16.87
CA MET A 438 -2.91 -5.97 -15.55
C MET A 438 -1.86 -6.77 -14.78
N TRP A 439 -1.69 -8.04 -15.08
CA TRP A 439 -0.61 -8.86 -14.53
C TRP A 439 0.78 -8.43 -15.02
N ALA A 440 0.92 -7.93 -16.24
CA ALA A 440 2.20 -7.49 -16.79
C ALA A 440 2.62 -6.13 -16.23
N CYS A 441 1.67 -5.19 -16.10
CA CYS A 441 1.99 -3.82 -15.71
C CYS A 441 2.20 -3.61 -14.20
N LYS A 442 1.70 -4.51 -13.33
CA LYS A 442 1.82 -4.37 -11.88
C LYS A 442 3.09 -5.04 -11.35
N SER A 443 4.07 -4.23 -10.94
CA SER A 443 5.36 -4.69 -10.41
C SER A 443 5.24 -5.58 -9.16
N HIS A 444 4.20 -5.42 -8.38
CA HIS A 444 3.95 -6.14 -7.12
C HIS A 444 3.94 -7.67 -7.28
N TYR A 445 3.54 -8.19 -8.45
CA TYR A 445 3.59 -9.64 -8.69
C TYR A 445 5.00 -10.19 -8.90
N TYR A 446 5.98 -9.32 -9.16
CA TYR A 446 7.35 -9.66 -9.55
C TYR A 446 8.38 -9.41 -8.44
N ILE A 447 7.93 -9.25 -7.19
CA ILE A 447 8.81 -9.06 -6.04
C ILE A 447 9.45 -10.41 -5.66
N PRO A 448 10.78 -10.55 -5.70
CA PRO A 448 11.47 -11.76 -5.32
C PRO A 448 11.28 -12.10 -3.83
N GLY A 449 10.90 -13.34 -3.53
CA GLY A 449 10.76 -13.81 -2.16
C GLY A 449 9.57 -13.24 -1.38
N PHE A 450 8.70 -12.44 -2.03
CA PHE A 450 7.51 -11.88 -1.41
C PHE A 450 6.30 -11.96 -2.36
N ALA A 451 5.15 -12.37 -1.83
CA ALA A 451 3.90 -12.44 -2.57
C ALA A 451 2.75 -11.84 -1.75
N PHE A 452 1.61 -11.63 -2.40
CA PHE A 452 0.44 -11.01 -1.78
C PHE A 452 0.70 -9.62 -1.19
N TYR A 453 1.59 -8.85 -1.83
CA TYR A 453 2.01 -7.52 -1.37
C TYR A 453 0.84 -6.55 -1.13
N ASN A 454 -0.29 -6.77 -1.80
CA ASN A 454 -1.34 -5.75 -1.94
C ASN A 454 -2.42 -5.80 -0.85
N PHE A 455 -2.69 -6.94 -0.18
CA PHE A 455 -3.79 -7.00 0.81
C PHE A 455 -3.62 -6.02 1.99
N PRO A 456 -2.41 -5.65 2.43
CA PRO A 456 -2.21 -4.66 3.48
C PRO A 456 -2.84 -3.29 3.18
N TYR A 457 -2.96 -2.89 1.92
CA TYR A 457 -3.65 -1.65 1.55
C TYR A 457 -5.14 -1.71 1.87
N ALA A 458 -5.80 -2.84 1.55
CA ALA A 458 -7.21 -3.04 1.90
C ALA A 458 -7.40 -3.09 3.43
N PHE A 459 -6.50 -3.78 4.13
CA PHE A 459 -6.48 -3.81 5.58
C PHE A 459 -6.35 -2.40 6.15
N GLY A 460 -5.33 -1.65 5.73
CA GLY A 460 -5.04 -0.30 6.23
C GLY A 460 -6.20 0.67 6.02
N LEU A 461 -6.81 0.68 4.83
CA LEU A 461 -7.98 1.50 4.55
C LEU A 461 -9.13 1.19 5.50
N LEU A 462 -9.50 -0.08 5.63
CA LEU A 462 -10.64 -0.50 6.45
C LEU A 462 -10.36 -0.36 7.94
N PHE A 463 -9.16 -0.70 8.38
CA PHE A 463 -8.75 -0.57 9.77
C PHE A 463 -8.69 0.90 10.19
N GLY A 464 -8.07 1.77 9.38
CA GLY A 464 -8.01 3.22 9.62
C GLY A 464 -9.39 3.87 9.71
N LYS A 465 -10.32 3.50 8.80
CA LYS A 465 -11.73 3.94 8.86
C LYS A 465 -12.45 3.40 10.10
N GLY A 466 -12.19 2.15 10.50
CA GLY A 466 -12.74 1.56 11.73
C GLY A 466 -12.24 2.25 12.99
N VAL A 467 -10.95 2.56 13.06
CA VAL A 467 -10.33 3.35 14.14
C VAL A 467 -10.93 4.77 14.20
N PHE A 468 -11.14 5.40 13.05
CA PHE A 468 -11.80 6.70 12.98
C PHE A 468 -13.24 6.66 13.47
N ALA A 469 -13.99 5.60 13.15
CA ALA A 469 -15.36 5.41 13.67
C ALA A 469 -15.38 5.30 15.21
N GLN A 470 -14.37 4.69 15.83
CA GLN A 470 -14.22 4.68 17.29
C GLN A 470 -13.99 6.10 17.84
N TYR A 471 -13.16 6.91 17.16
CA TYR A 471 -12.98 8.32 17.53
C TYR A 471 -14.29 9.11 17.45
N GLN A 472 -15.08 8.93 16.39
CA GLN A 472 -16.38 9.61 16.26
C GLN A 472 -17.35 9.27 17.41
N GLN A 473 -17.28 8.06 17.97
CA GLN A 473 -18.13 7.63 19.08
C GLN A 473 -17.63 8.13 20.44
N LYS A 474 -16.30 8.11 20.66
CA LYS A 474 -15.66 8.36 21.96
C LYS A 474 -15.14 9.80 22.12
N GLY A 475 -14.99 10.54 21.03
CA GLY A 475 -14.47 11.91 21.05
C GLY A 475 -13.05 11.99 21.59
N ALA A 476 -12.76 13.03 22.38
CA ALA A 476 -11.43 13.31 22.92
C ALA A 476 -10.86 12.18 23.82
N ASP A 477 -11.73 11.40 24.45
CA ASP A 477 -11.31 10.27 25.29
C ASP A 477 -10.61 9.15 24.49
N PHE A 478 -10.78 9.16 23.17
CA PHE A 478 -10.11 8.20 22.28
C PHE A 478 -8.66 8.59 21.94
N VAL A 479 -8.26 9.84 22.09
CA VAL A 479 -6.91 10.31 21.72
C VAL A 479 -5.78 9.52 22.40
N PRO A 480 -5.80 9.30 23.72
CA PRO A 480 -4.78 8.49 24.39
C PRO A 480 -4.79 7.04 23.91
N VAL A 481 -5.96 6.48 23.63
CA VAL A 481 -6.14 5.11 23.13
C VAL A 481 -5.54 4.97 21.72
N TYR A 482 -5.79 5.95 20.85
CA TYR A 482 -5.22 6.00 19.51
C TYR A 482 -3.69 6.11 19.54
N ASN A 483 -3.14 7.00 20.37
CA ASN A 483 -1.69 7.13 20.49
C ASN A 483 -1.04 5.85 21.04
N GLN A 484 -1.70 5.15 21.96
CA GLN A 484 -1.24 3.85 22.46
C GLN A 484 -1.34 2.77 21.38
N LEU A 485 -2.39 2.73 20.57
CA LEU A 485 -2.50 1.85 19.40
C LEU A 485 -1.28 2.01 18.49
N LEU A 486 -1.00 3.23 18.06
CA LEU A 486 0.13 3.52 17.18
C LEU A 486 1.48 3.14 17.82
N ARG A 487 1.63 3.41 19.11
CA ARG A 487 2.85 3.05 19.86
C ARG A 487 3.08 1.55 19.90
N SER A 488 2.03 0.72 19.90
CA SER A 488 2.13 -0.73 20.05
C SER A 488 2.21 -1.49 18.73
N CYS A 489 2.12 -0.82 17.57
CA CYS A 489 2.07 -1.49 16.26
C CYS A 489 3.26 -2.43 15.98
N GLY A 490 4.46 -2.12 16.44
CA GLY A 490 5.66 -2.98 16.31
C GLY A 490 5.89 -3.92 17.50
N SER A 491 4.97 -3.98 18.47
CA SER A 491 5.19 -4.64 19.76
C SER A 491 4.37 -5.92 19.97
N ASP A 492 3.47 -6.25 19.04
CA ASP A 492 2.63 -7.44 19.13
C ASP A 492 2.07 -7.81 17.76
N THR A 493 1.30 -8.91 17.68
CA THR A 493 0.56 -9.30 16.48
C THR A 493 -0.53 -8.29 16.14
N VAL A 494 -0.92 -8.22 14.87
CA VAL A 494 -2.00 -7.34 14.40
C VAL A 494 -3.28 -7.50 15.23
N ALA A 495 -3.67 -8.74 15.53
CA ALA A 495 -4.87 -9.02 16.32
C ALA A 495 -4.74 -8.52 17.76
N ASN A 496 -3.60 -8.72 18.41
CA ASN A 496 -3.38 -8.27 19.79
C ASN A 496 -3.30 -6.74 19.88
N VAL A 497 -2.62 -6.09 18.93
CA VAL A 497 -2.57 -4.62 18.83
C VAL A 497 -3.99 -4.05 18.71
N ALA A 498 -4.82 -4.61 17.82
CA ALA A 498 -6.21 -4.20 17.67
C ALA A 498 -7.04 -4.45 18.94
N ALA A 499 -6.89 -5.62 19.55
CA ALA A 499 -7.60 -6.00 20.77
C ALA A 499 -7.26 -5.08 21.96
N SER A 500 -6.02 -4.56 22.02
CA SER A 500 -5.58 -3.63 23.09
C SER A 500 -6.40 -2.33 23.14
N VAL A 501 -7.06 -1.97 22.05
CA VAL A 501 -7.93 -0.78 21.94
C VAL A 501 -9.42 -1.14 21.77
N GLY A 502 -9.76 -2.42 22.01
CA GLY A 502 -11.13 -2.92 21.97
C GLY A 502 -11.66 -3.19 20.55
N ILE A 503 -10.77 -3.42 19.58
CA ILE A 503 -11.11 -3.81 18.21
C ILE A 503 -10.86 -5.32 18.06
N ASP A 504 -11.87 -6.06 17.63
CA ASP A 504 -11.78 -7.47 17.27
C ASP A 504 -11.69 -7.60 15.73
N VAL A 505 -10.47 -7.82 15.23
CA VAL A 505 -10.21 -7.97 13.78
C VAL A 505 -10.60 -9.35 13.22
N HIS A 506 -10.88 -10.35 14.08
CA HIS A 506 -11.46 -11.63 13.67
C HIS A 506 -12.97 -11.51 13.41
N SER A 507 -13.61 -10.47 13.96
CA SER A 507 -15.02 -10.22 13.74
C SER A 507 -15.29 -9.62 12.36
N VAL A 508 -16.04 -10.32 11.52
CA VAL A 508 -16.51 -9.81 10.23
C VAL A 508 -17.29 -8.51 10.37
N ASP A 509 -17.99 -8.32 11.51
CA ASP A 509 -18.80 -7.13 11.76
C ASP A 509 -17.97 -5.86 11.94
N PHE A 510 -16.74 -5.95 12.45
CA PHE A 510 -15.81 -4.82 12.46
C PHE A 510 -15.55 -4.30 11.02
N TRP A 511 -15.20 -5.20 10.12
CA TRP A 511 -14.93 -4.87 8.71
C TRP A 511 -16.17 -4.38 7.97
N ARG A 512 -17.35 -4.96 8.27
CA ARG A 512 -18.65 -4.48 7.75
C ARG A 512 -18.94 -3.04 8.16
N GLN A 513 -18.62 -2.66 9.41
CA GLN A 513 -18.82 -1.29 9.89
C GLN A 513 -17.96 -0.29 9.09
N SER A 514 -16.70 -0.61 8.83
CA SER A 514 -15.82 0.21 8.01
C SER A 514 -16.33 0.35 6.57
N LEU A 515 -16.79 -0.75 5.97
CA LEU A 515 -17.35 -0.76 4.61
C LEU A 515 -18.69 -0.03 4.50
N ARG A 516 -19.53 -0.04 5.54
CA ARG A 516 -20.79 0.74 5.57
C ARG A 516 -20.54 2.25 5.50
N VAL A 517 -19.40 2.75 5.93
CA VAL A 517 -19.03 4.17 5.73
C VAL A 517 -18.90 4.45 4.24
N ILE A 518 -18.20 3.59 3.52
CA ILE A 518 -18.01 3.72 2.07
C ILE A 518 -19.33 3.52 1.33
N GLU A 519 -20.16 2.58 1.75
CA GLU A 519 -21.49 2.34 1.14
C GLU A 519 -22.38 3.59 1.26
N LYS A 520 -22.39 4.28 2.40
CA LYS A 520 -23.10 5.56 2.56
C LYS A 520 -22.57 6.65 1.64
N ASP A 521 -21.26 6.69 1.43
CA ASP A 521 -20.63 7.63 0.48
C ASP A 521 -21.07 7.31 -0.96
N ILE A 522 -21.18 6.03 -1.32
CA ILE A 522 -21.72 5.58 -2.62
C ILE A 522 -23.18 6.03 -2.79
N GLU A 523 -24.02 5.82 -1.77
CA GLU A 523 -25.42 6.23 -1.79
C GLU A 523 -25.56 7.75 -1.95
N LEU A 524 -24.77 8.53 -1.23
CA LEU A 524 -24.75 9.98 -1.33
C LEU A 524 -24.26 10.45 -2.72
N PHE A 525 -23.21 9.84 -3.26
CA PHE A 525 -22.73 10.12 -4.61
C PHE A 525 -23.83 9.90 -5.66
N ILE A 526 -24.52 8.77 -5.59
CA ILE A 526 -25.62 8.44 -6.52
C ILE A 526 -26.78 9.45 -6.38
N GLN A 527 -27.14 9.81 -5.14
CA GLN A 527 -28.17 10.81 -4.89
C GLN A 527 -27.82 12.15 -5.51
N LEU A 528 -26.60 12.66 -5.29
CA LEU A 528 -26.16 13.94 -5.85
C LEU A 528 -26.14 13.93 -7.38
N ALA A 529 -25.73 12.81 -7.98
CA ALA A 529 -25.75 12.61 -9.43
C ALA A 529 -27.18 12.63 -10.00
N ASP A 530 -28.14 11.95 -9.35
CA ASP A 530 -29.54 11.88 -9.80
C ASP A 530 -30.27 13.21 -9.67
N GLU A 531 -29.93 14.02 -8.68
CA GLU A 531 -30.50 15.36 -8.49
C GLU A 531 -30.08 16.31 -9.62
N GLN A 532 -28.86 16.14 -10.15
CA GLN A 532 -28.35 16.98 -11.24
C GLN A 532 -29.01 16.63 -12.60
N THR A 533 -29.27 15.35 -12.85
CA THR A 533 -29.90 14.92 -14.10
C THR A 533 -31.39 15.32 -14.21
N LYS A 534 -32.00 15.75 -13.09
CA LYS A 534 -33.40 16.17 -13.02
C LYS A 534 -33.61 17.69 -13.02
N GLY A 535 -32.56 18.48 -12.90
CA GLY A 535 -32.57 19.96 -12.92
C GLY A 535 -32.07 20.49 -14.25
#